data_3976484865f4a5f8b7ed9e0935a85a93
#
_entry.id   3976484865f4a5f8b7ed9e0935a85a93
#
_cell.length_a   1.000
_cell.length_b   1.000
_cell.length_c   1.000
_cell.angle_alpha   90.00
_cell.angle_beta   90.00
_cell.angle_gamma   90.00
#
_symmetry.space_group_name_H-M   'P 1'
#
loop_
_entity.id
_entity.type
_entity.pdbx_description
1 polymer ?
#
loop_
_entity_poly.entity_id
_entity_poly.type
_entity_poly.pdbx_seq_one_letter_code
_entity_poly.pdbx_strand_id
1 'polypeptide(L)'
;MLFRSNVFGLMNDYDKDFLSHYGFQKFGDFVNPPIELAPYGEAWQIDYTPVDVAHQDFLDIQDRCLPELIMCDPAEFDAKWDAFVEEITPSATAFGDYMQEQVLAEAHKVLDNK
;
A
#
# COMPACT_ATOMS: atom_id res chain seq x y z
N MET A 1 2.20 25.13 -16.66
CA MET A 1 1.08 25.96 -17.14
C MET A 1 0.62 25.63 -18.55
N LEU A 2 1.52 25.47 -19.49
CA LEU A 2 1.18 25.08 -20.88
C LEU A 2 0.42 23.73 -20.97
N PHE A 3 0.71 22.81 -20.07
CA PHE A 3 0.09 21.47 -20.05
C PHE A 3 -1.41 21.51 -19.65
N ARG A 4 -1.79 22.37 -18.73
CA ARG A 4 -3.19 22.48 -18.27
C ARG A 4 -4.11 23.06 -19.34
N SER A 5 -3.67 24.08 -20.07
CA SER A 5 -4.44 24.68 -21.15
C SER A 5 -4.62 23.73 -22.32
N ASN A 6 -3.61 22.91 -22.61
CA ASN A 6 -3.66 21.92 -23.71
C ASN A 6 -4.68 20.81 -23.41
N VAL A 7 -4.73 20.30 -22.17
CA VAL A 7 -5.69 19.25 -21.78
C VAL A 7 -7.13 19.77 -21.89
N PHE A 8 -7.40 20.96 -21.39
CA PHE A 8 -8.73 21.58 -21.49
C PHE A 8 -9.13 21.81 -22.95
N GLY A 9 -8.19 22.23 -23.81
CA GLY A 9 -8.45 22.42 -25.24
C GLY A 9 -8.80 21.14 -25.99
N LEU A 10 -8.34 19.98 -25.50
CA LEU A 10 -8.60 18.67 -26.12
C LEU A 10 -9.90 18.03 -25.65
N MET A 11 -10.55 18.57 -24.62
CA MET A 11 -11.81 18.07 -24.11
C MET A 11 -12.96 18.38 -25.07
N ASN A 12 -14.01 17.56 -25.04
CA ASN A 12 -15.22 17.84 -25.79
C ASN A 12 -16.03 18.98 -25.11
N ASP A 13 -17.02 19.52 -25.83
CA ASP A 13 -17.81 20.66 -25.34
C ASP A 13 -18.60 20.33 -24.07
N TYR A 14 -19.07 19.10 -23.93
CA TYR A 14 -19.77 18.63 -22.73
C TYR A 14 -18.88 18.67 -21.50
N ASP A 15 -17.64 18.15 -21.60
CA ASP A 15 -16.69 18.15 -20.49
C ASP A 15 -16.29 19.57 -20.09
N LYS A 16 -16.09 20.45 -21.07
CA LYS A 16 -15.77 21.87 -20.83
C LYS A 16 -16.91 22.58 -20.11
N ASP A 17 -18.15 22.37 -20.55
CA ASP A 17 -19.33 22.95 -19.94
C ASP A 17 -19.52 22.45 -18.51
N PHE A 18 -19.39 21.14 -18.30
CA PHE A 18 -19.46 20.51 -16.99
C PHE A 18 -18.42 21.10 -16.01
N LEU A 19 -17.15 21.16 -16.40
CA LEU A 19 -16.08 21.71 -15.57
C LEU A 19 -16.30 23.22 -15.29
N SER A 20 -16.71 23.97 -16.29
CA SER A 20 -16.96 25.41 -16.17
C SER A 20 -18.12 25.71 -15.21
N HIS A 21 -19.12 24.84 -15.16
CA HIS A 21 -20.23 24.96 -14.22
C HIS A 21 -19.78 24.95 -12.75
N TYR A 22 -18.75 24.19 -12.44
CA TYR A 22 -18.15 24.12 -11.10
C TYR A 22 -16.94 25.06 -10.92
N GLY A 23 -16.57 25.82 -11.93
CA GLY A 23 -15.39 26.71 -11.89
C GLY A 23 -14.05 25.98 -11.99
N PHE A 24 -14.03 24.76 -12.53
CA PHE A 24 -12.83 23.93 -12.67
C PHE A 24 -12.32 23.90 -14.11
N GLN A 25 -11.04 23.57 -14.27
CA GLN A 25 -10.39 23.43 -15.59
C GLN A 25 -10.02 21.98 -15.93
N LYS A 26 -10.00 21.09 -14.94
CA LYS A 26 -9.68 19.67 -15.11
C LYS A 26 -10.46 18.84 -14.09
N PHE A 27 -10.67 17.57 -14.40
CA PHE A 27 -11.36 16.66 -13.50
C PHE A 27 -10.64 16.44 -12.16
N GLY A 28 -9.31 16.55 -12.17
CA GLY A 28 -8.53 16.48 -10.93
C GLY A 28 -8.83 17.58 -9.90
N ASP A 29 -9.43 18.68 -10.33
CA ASP A 29 -9.79 19.79 -9.43
C ASP A 29 -10.94 19.44 -8.45
N PHE A 30 -11.71 18.39 -8.74
CA PHE A 30 -12.70 17.84 -7.82
C PHE A 30 -12.09 17.11 -6.63
N VAL A 31 -10.83 16.73 -6.73
CA VAL A 31 -10.11 15.99 -5.70
C VAL A 31 -9.33 16.98 -4.84
N ASN A 32 -9.36 16.79 -3.54
CA ASN A 32 -8.55 17.60 -2.65
C ASN A 32 -7.06 17.46 -3.02
N PRO A 33 -6.27 18.54 -2.90
CA PRO A 33 -4.83 18.44 -3.13
C PRO A 33 -4.21 17.36 -2.22
N PRO A 34 -3.16 16.68 -2.69
CA PRO A 34 -2.50 15.69 -1.86
C PRO A 34 -2.03 16.31 -0.55
N ILE A 35 -2.29 15.63 0.54
CA ILE A 35 -1.79 16.00 1.86
C ILE A 35 -0.26 15.86 1.82
N GLU A 36 0.45 16.82 2.38
CA GLU A 36 1.90 16.68 2.55
C GLU A 36 2.20 15.40 3.35
N LEU A 37 3.09 14.58 2.81
CA LEU A 37 3.52 13.38 3.50
C LEU A 37 4.20 13.75 4.81
N ALA A 38 3.98 12.95 5.85
CA ALA A 38 4.74 13.05 7.09
C ALA A 38 6.25 13.05 6.78
N PRO A 39 7.10 13.67 7.63
CA PRO A 39 8.54 13.84 7.35
C PRO A 39 9.28 12.54 6.97
N TYR A 40 8.76 11.40 7.37
CA TYR A 40 9.33 10.08 7.10
C TYR A 40 8.52 9.25 6.11
N GLY A 41 7.58 9.85 5.39
CA GLY A 41 6.71 9.13 4.45
C GLY A 41 7.47 8.40 3.35
N GLU A 42 8.60 8.94 2.90
CA GLU A 42 9.46 8.32 1.90
C GLU A 42 10.16 7.04 2.40
N ALA A 43 10.31 6.89 3.71
CA ALA A 43 10.93 5.69 4.30
C ALA A 43 10.12 4.41 4.05
N TRP A 44 8.85 4.53 3.68
CA TRP A 44 7.98 3.41 3.33
C TRP A 44 8.06 3.00 1.85
N GLN A 45 8.79 3.74 1.03
CA GLN A 45 9.02 3.43 -0.37
C GLN A 45 10.21 2.47 -0.50
N ILE A 46 9.94 1.18 -0.33
CA ILE A 46 10.94 0.12 -0.24
C ILE A 46 10.85 -0.81 -1.44
N ASP A 47 11.99 -1.29 -1.91
CA ASP A 47 12.03 -2.38 -2.87
C ASP A 47 11.76 -3.72 -2.17
N TYR A 48 10.63 -4.34 -2.48
CA TYR A 48 10.21 -5.62 -1.90
C TYR A 48 10.75 -6.83 -2.66
N THR A 49 11.41 -6.64 -3.79
CA THR A 49 11.89 -7.74 -4.64
C THR A 49 12.69 -8.81 -3.89
N PRO A 50 13.60 -8.46 -2.96
CA PRO A 50 14.38 -9.47 -2.23
C PRO A 50 13.55 -10.39 -1.33
N VAL A 51 12.35 -9.96 -0.91
CA VAL A 51 11.46 -10.71 -0.02
C VAL A 51 10.11 -11.05 -0.67
N ASP A 52 10.03 -10.94 -1.98
CA ASP A 52 8.79 -11.19 -2.72
C ASP A 52 8.31 -12.63 -2.52
N VAL A 53 9.20 -13.61 -2.56
CA VAL A 53 8.87 -15.01 -2.30
C VAL A 53 8.34 -15.21 -0.88
N ALA A 54 8.99 -14.67 0.12
CA ALA A 54 8.54 -14.77 1.52
C ALA A 54 7.18 -14.06 1.71
N HIS A 55 6.96 -12.94 1.03
CA HIS A 55 5.69 -12.23 1.06
C HIS A 55 4.56 -13.03 0.41
N GLN A 56 4.83 -13.66 -0.74
CA GLN A 56 3.86 -14.54 -1.39
C GLN A 56 3.53 -15.76 -0.55
N ASP A 57 4.54 -16.42 0.03
CA ASP A 57 4.33 -17.55 0.94
C ASP A 57 3.46 -17.14 2.15
N PHE A 58 3.72 -15.97 2.72
CA PHE A 58 2.90 -15.42 3.81
C PHE A 58 1.44 -15.26 3.39
N LEU A 59 1.19 -14.65 2.22
CA LEU A 59 -0.16 -14.43 1.71
C LEU A 59 -0.87 -15.75 1.39
N ASP A 60 -0.18 -16.71 0.79
CA ASP A 60 -0.73 -18.01 0.43
C ASP A 60 -1.14 -18.81 1.68
N ILE A 61 -0.30 -18.80 2.72
CA ILE A 61 -0.61 -19.43 4.00
C ILE A 61 -1.81 -18.75 4.66
N GLN A 62 -1.83 -17.43 4.66
CA GLN A 62 -2.94 -16.64 5.20
C GLN A 62 -4.25 -16.97 4.48
N ASP A 63 -4.26 -16.94 3.17
CA ASP A 63 -5.45 -17.17 2.35
C ASP A 63 -5.99 -18.60 2.50
N ARG A 64 -5.10 -19.58 2.73
CA ARG A 64 -5.50 -20.98 2.95
C ARG A 64 -5.99 -21.22 4.37
N CYS A 65 -5.33 -20.67 5.37
CA CYS A 65 -5.57 -21.00 6.77
C CYS A 65 -6.67 -20.14 7.42
N LEU A 66 -6.83 -18.86 7.06
CA LEU A 66 -7.84 -18.00 7.68
C LEU A 66 -9.27 -18.51 7.50
N PRO A 67 -9.71 -18.93 6.30
CA PRO A 67 -11.06 -19.52 6.14
C PRO A 67 -11.26 -20.77 6.99
N GLU A 68 -10.25 -21.64 7.11
CA GLU A 68 -10.32 -22.84 7.94
C GLU A 68 -10.47 -22.48 9.43
N LEU A 69 -9.73 -21.46 9.90
CA LEU A 69 -9.81 -21.00 11.29
C LEU A 69 -11.19 -20.40 11.62
N ILE A 70 -11.76 -19.63 10.67
CA ILE A 70 -13.07 -19.01 10.84
C ILE A 70 -14.18 -20.04 10.87
N MET A 71 -14.05 -21.10 10.06
CA MET A 71 -15.10 -22.12 9.85
C MET A 71 -14.92 -23.37 10.70
N CYS A 72 -13.85 -23.49 11.50
CA CYS A 72 -13.58 -24.68 12.29
C CYS A 72 -14.50 -24.81 13.52
N ASP A 73 -14.58 -26.02 14.07
CA ASP A 73 -15.22 -26.25 15.36
C ASP A 73 -14.45 -25.51 16.47
N PRO A 74 -15.13 -24.83 17.39
CA PRO A 74 -14.48 -24.14 18.51
C PRO A 74 -13.52 -25.02 19.33
N ALA A 75 -13.79 -26.31 19.41
CA ALA A 75 -12.93 -27.27 20.11
C ALA A 75 -11.58 -27.52 19.41
N GLU A 76 -11.52 -27.28 18.09
CA GLU A 76 -10.32 -27.48 17.26
C GLU A 76 -9.54 -26.18 17.03
N PHE A 77 -10.11 -25.04 17.38
CA PHE A 77 -9.55 -23.73 17.04
C PHE A 77 -8.13 -23.55 17.57
N ASP A 78 -7.88 -23.84 18.84
CA ASP A 78 -6.55 -23.61 19.45
C ASP A 78 -5.46 -24.42 18.77
N ALA A 79 -5.71 -25.69 18.46
CA ALA A 79 -4.76 -26.55 17.77
C ALA A 79 -4.48 -26.07 16.33
N LYS A 80 -5.52 -25.64 15.62
CA LYS A 80 -5.39 -25.09 14.26
C LYS A 80 -4.70 -23.73 14.26
N TRP A 81 -4.96 -22.92 15.26
CA TRP A 81 -4.27 -21.64 15.45
C TRP A 81 -2.77 -21.83 15.67
N ASP A 82 -2.39 -22.74 16.58
CA ASP A 82 -0.98 -23.03 16.85
C ASP A 82 -0.25 -23.53 15.60
N ALA A 83 -0.88 -24.41 14.83
CA ALA A 83 -0.34 -24.91 13.57
C ALA A 83 -0.19 -23.78 12.52
N PHE A 84 -1.16 -22.89 12.44
CA PHE A 84 -1.10 -21.73 11.56
C PHE A 84 0.07 -20.79 11.93
N VAL A 85 0.21 -20.47 13.21
CA VAL A 85 1.30 -19.61 13.70
C VAL A 85 2.67 -20.25 13.42
N GLU A 86 2.81 -21.55 13.65
CA GLU A 86 4.04 -22.27 13.36
C GLU A 86 4.39 -22.24 11.87
N GLU A 87 3.42 -22.43 11.00
CA GLU A 87 3.61 -22.44 9.55
C GLU A 87 3.95 -21.06 8.99
N ILE A 88 3.28 -19.99 9.46
CA ILE A 88 3.43 -18.64 8.92
C ILE A 88 4.64 -17.88 9.49
N THR A 89 5.12 -18.25 10.66
CA THR A 89 6.18 -17.51 11.36
C THR A 89 7.47 -17.36 10.52
N PRO A 90 8.00 -18.37 9.84
CA PRO A 90 9.23 -18.21 9.05
C PRO A 90 9.09 -17.13 7.96
N SER A 91 7.99 -17.14 7.20
CA SER A 91 7.71 -16.16 6.14
C SER A 91 7.46 -14.77 6.72
N ALA A 92 6.69 -14.68 7.80
CA ALA A 92 6.41 -13.43 8.49
C ALA A 92 7.68 -12.80 9.08
N THR A 93 8.55 -13.60 9.67
CA THR A 93 9.82 -13.13 10.24
C THR A 93 10.76 -12.63 9.14
N ALA A 94 10.93 -13.38 8.06
CA ALA A 94 11.79 -12.98 6.94
C ALA A 94 11.34 -11.66 6.33
N PHE A 95 10.04 -11.50 6.09
CA PHE A 95 9.47 -10.28 5.56
C PHE A 95 9.58 -9.11 6.55
N GLY A 96 9.23 -9.35 7.82
CA GLY A 96 9.23 -8.33 8.86
C GLY A 96 10.64 -7.81 9.18
N ASP A 97 11.62 -8.68 9.28
CA ASP A 97 13.01 -8.30 9.54
C ASP A 97 13.58 -7.46 8.39
N TYR A 98 13.31 -7.86 7.15
CA TYR A 98 13.71 -7.09 5.98
C TYR A 98 13.05 -5.71 5.98
N MET A 99 11.74 -5.63 6.23
CA MET A 99 11.00 -4.37 6.30
C MET A 99 11.58 -3.45 7.37
N GLN A 100 11.81 -3.97 8.56
CA GLN A 100 12.38 -3.19 9.66
C GLN A 100 13.74 -2.62 9.31
N GLU A 101 14.63 -3.43 8.74
CA GLU A 101 15.95 -3.00 8.32
C GLU A 101 15.88 -1.90 7.26
N GLN A 102 15.08 -2.09 6.23
CA GLN A 102 14.95 -1.13 5.13
C GLN A 102 14.29 0.18 5.57
N VAL A 103 13.22 0.11 6.35
CA VAL A 103 12.55 1.32 6.87
C VAL A 103 13.49 2.13 7.75
N LEU A 104 14.26 1.48 8.62
CA LEU A 104 15.25 2.17 9.46
C LEU A 104 16.35 2.80 8.63
N ALA A 105 16.85 2.11 7.61
CA ALA A 105 17.87 2.64 6.71
C ALA A 105 17.37 3.89 5.96
N GLU A 106 16.17 3.84 5.42
CA GLU A 106 15.57 4.97 4.71
C GLU A 106 15.22 6.14 5.66
N ALA A 107 14.76 5.85 6.88
CA ALA A 107 14.51 6.88 7.89
C ALA A 107 15.80 7.60 8.29
N HIS A 108 16.92 6.88 8.43
CA HIS A 108 18.22 7.49 8.69
C HIS A 108 18.68 8.37 7.54
N LYS A 109 18.48 7.97 6.28
CA LYS A 109 18.80 8.84 5.12
C LYS A 109 18.01 10.15 5.15
N VAL A 110 16.72 10.10 5.49
CA VAL A 110 15.88 11.31 5.61
C VAL A 110 16.37 12.19 6.73
N LEU A 111 16.78 11.63 7.87
CA LEU A 111 17.34 12.37 9.00
C LEU A 111 18.68 13.04 8.65
N ASP A 112 19.55 12.31 7.97
CA ASP A 112 20.89 12.79 7.62
C ASP A 112 20.86 13.90 6.55
N ASN A 113 19.79 13.94 5.74
CA ASN A 113 19.59 14.97 4.71
C ASN A 113 18.94 16.27 5.22
N LYS A 114 18.58 16.32 6.48
CA LYS A 114 18.07 17.52 7.14
C LYS A 114 19.20 18.27 7.86
#